data_9d34b16f382f111567c7b01411e2b8b9
#
_entry.id   9d34b16f382f111567c7b01411e2b8b9
#
_cell.length_a   1.000
_cell.length_b   1.000
_cell.length_c   1.000
_cell.angle_alpha   90.00
_cell.angle_beta   90.00
_cell.angle_gamma   90.00
#
_symmetry.space_group_name_H-M   'P 1'
#
loop_
_entity.id
_entity.type
_entity.pdbx_description
1 polymer ?
#
loop_
_entity_poly.entity_id
_entity_poly.type
_entity_poly.pdbx_seq_one_letter_code
_entity_poly.pdbx_strand_id
1 'polypeptide(L)'
;LLYRTTREDYKFARSNQFPLKKERFDSYTLLEAGPMNNTETSVRFERDPDGYGITCKIGGNRYSRAFFGADREKPFRLPQPADWQALKNAAAEAVMPAALAEGKQARLVDVAKAVPGIKLDLRYAGTNNCFGVPIVDVQKAYLDQEATAALNRVQKKLADYGYGLVIWEAYRPWSVSKLAYDAFPEDKKQMLPAPEQGFSHNTGRSVDVSLYYLETGEPAVMISDFDEPSVRQYTKFAGGTELERYQRDLLHQLMSLEGFSGSDMEWWHFDYEPDTVYSHLNLPLAELN
;
A
#
# COMPACT_ATOMS: atom_id res chain seq x y z
N LEU A 1 -14.26 -17.68 6.89
CA LEU A 1 -14.52 -16.38 7.49
C LEU A 1 -13.77 -16.28 8.82
N LEU A 2 -13.07 -15.20 9.07
CA LEU A 2 -12.32 -14.97 10.30
C LEU A 2 -12.91 -13.77 11.06
N TYR A 3 -12.99 -13.90 12.37
CA TYR A 3 -13.31 -12.81 13.28
C TYR A 3 -12.02 -12.30 13.93
N ARG A 4 -11.81 -10.99 13.91
CA ARG A 4 -10.66 -10.33 14.54
C ARG A 4 -11.15 -9.35 15.60
N THR A 5 -10.58 -9.38 16.80
CA THR A 5 -10.82 -8.37 17.82
C THR A 5 -9.72 -7.30 17.80
N THR A 6 -10.09 -6.05 18.07
CA THR A 6 -9.16 -4.91 18.17
C THR A 6 -8.94 -4.47 19.62
N ARG A 7 -9.29 -5.29 20.63
CA ARG A 7 -9.06 -4.94 22.02
C ARG A 7 -7.58 -4.84 22.31
N GLU A 8 -7.13 -3.66 22.68
CA GLU A 8 -5.73 -3.34 23.05
C GLU A 8 -5.22 -4.11 24.28
N ASP A 9 -6.13 -4.70 25.07
CA ASP A 9 -5.80 -5.39 26.32
C ASP A 9 -5.11 -6.75 26.17
N TYR A 10 -5.01 -7.27 24.93
CA TYR A 10 -4.36 -8.55 24.67
C TYR A 10 -2.96 -8.38 24.09
N LYS A 11 -2.04 -7.80 24.86
CA LYS A 11 -0.63 -7.68 24.51
C LYS A 11 0.10 -9.01 24.26
N PHE A 12 -0.57 -10.15 24.48
CA PHE A 12 0.01 -11.49 24.35
C PHE A 12 -0.70 -12.44 23.38
N ALA A 13 -1.79 -12.05 22.74
CA ALA A 13 -2.44 -12.91 21.76
C ALA A 13 -1.72 -12.82 20.41
N ARG A 14 -1.03 -13.86 20.02
CA ARG A 14 -0.35 -13.98 18.71
C ARG A 14 -1.30 -13.92 17.51
N SER A 15 -2.59 -14.04 17.71
CA SER A 15 -3.63 -13.90 16.69
C SER A 15 -4.97 -13.58 17.34
N ASN A 16 -5.59 -12.47 16.92
CA ASN A 16 -6.98 -12.11 17.26
C ASN A 16 -7.96 -12.62 16.20
N GLN A 17 -7.62 -13.68 15.49
CA GLN A 17 -8.41 -14.25 14.40
C GLN A 17 -8.99 -15.58 14.87
N PHE A 18 -10.31 -15.67 14.81
CA PHE A 18 -11.04 -16.86 15.20
C PHE A 18 -11.80 -17.41 13.98
N PRO A 19 -11.72 -18.73 13.68
CA PRO A 19 -12.47 -19.30 12.60
C PRO A 19 -13.96 -19.23 12.88
N LEU A 20 -14.75 -18.93 11.84
CA LEU A 20 -16.20 -18.98 11.88
C LEU A 20 -16.67 -20.21 11.10
N LYS A 21 -17.35 -21.13 11.78
CA LYS A 21 -18.05 -22.24 11.14
C LYS A 21 -19.39 -21.75 10.62
N LYS A 22 -19.63 -21.87 9.31
CA LYS A 22 -20.90 -21.51 8.70
C LYS A 22 -21.98 -22.53 9.08
N GLU A 23 -23.08 -22.07 9.62
CA GLU A 23 -24.24 -22.89 9.95
C GLU A 23 -25.30 -22.82 8.83
N ARG A 24 -25.84 -21.62 8.56
CA ARG A 24 -26.80 -21.39 7.47
C ARG A 24 -26.87 -19.90 7.14
N PHE A 25 -27.08 -19.56 5.87
CA PHE A 25 -27.17 -18.17 5.42
C PHE A 25 -26.12 -17.27 6.09
N ASP A 26 -26.53 -16.28 6.86
CA ASP A 26 -25.69 -15.34 7.58
C ASP A 26 -25.48 -15.69 9.06
N SER A 27 -25.72 -16.93 9.44
CA SER A 27 -25.45 -17.47 10.77
C SER A 27 -24.18 -18.31 10.77
N TYR A 28 -23.32 -18.05 11.76
CA TYR A 28 -22.04 -18.71 11.96
C TYR A 28 -21.85 -19.02 13.44
N THR A 29 -21.03 -20.01 13.74
CA THR A 29 -20.54 -20.28 15.09
C THR A 29 -19.09 -19.82 15.19
N LEU A 30 -18.79 -18.98 16.17
CA LEU A 30 -17.43 -18.59 16.52
C LEU A 30 -16.79 -19.74 17.30
N LEU A 31 -15.69 -20.27 16.76
CA LEU A 31 -14.91 -21.33 17.41
C LEU A 31 -13.82 -20.65 18.26
N GLU A 32 -14.09 -20.46 19.55
CA GLU A 32 -13.07 -20.04 20.51
C GLU A 32 -12.29 -21.25 20.98
N ALA A 33 -11.10 -21.46 20.44
CA ALA A 33 -10.19 -22.52 20.87
C ALA A 33 -9.30 -22.04 22.01
N GLY A 34 -9.60 -22.42 23.22
CA GLY A 34 -8.70 -22.26 24.36
C GLY A 34 -8.77 -23.51 25.25
N PRO A 35 -7.68 -23.85 25.98
CA PRO A 35 -7.63 -25.06 26.81
C PRO A 35 -8.67 -25.11 27.94
N MET A 36 -9.42 -24.04 28.15
CA MET A 36 -10.41 -23.87 29.23
C MET A 36 -11.79 -23.38 28.76
N ASN A 37 -11.98 -23.03 27.47
CA ASN A 37 -13.26 -22.52 26.97
C ASN A 37 -13.63 -23.18 25.64
N ASN A 38 -14.57 -24.10 25.67
CA ASN A 38 -15.32 -24.60 24.51
C ASN A 38 -16.68 -23.88 24.42
N THR A 39 -16.69 -22.56 24.35
CA THR A 39 -17.94 -21.81 24.20
C THR A 39 -18.21 -21.56 22.73
N GLU A 40 -19.29 -22.16 22.23
CA GLU A 40 -19.84 -21.85 20.93
C GLU A 40 -20.62 -20.54 21.01
N THR A 41 -20.11 -19.49 20.36
CA THR A 41 -20.79 -18.20 20.31
C THR A 41 -21.43 -18.00 18.95
N SER A 42 -22.74 -17.74 18.90
CA SER A 42 -23.42 -17.47 17.65
C SER A 42 -23.03 -16.11 17.09
N VAL A 43 -22.75 -16.07 15.77
CA VAL A 43 -22.49 -14.87 14.99
C VAL A 43 -23.54 -14.76 13.91
N ARG A 44 -24.22 -13.62 13.81
CA ARG A 44 -25.23 -13.36 12.79
C ARG A 44 -25.00 -12.02 12.11
N PHE A 45 -25.02 -12.01 10.78
CA PHE A 45 -24.95 -10.80 9.97
C PHE A 45 -26.34 -10.35 9.52
N GLU A 46 -26.58 -9.05 9.56
CA GLU A 46 -27.70 -8.37 8.89
C GLU A 46 -27.11 -7.65 7.67
N ARG A 47 -27.81 -7.74 6.54
CA ARG A 47 -27.34 -7.18 5.26
C ARG A 47 -28.28 -6.11 4.77
N ASP A 48 -27.75 -5.16 4.00
CA ASP A 48 -28.55 -4.24 3.20
C ASP A 48 -29.13 -4.94 1.94
N PRO A 49 -29.98 -4.25 1.16
CA PRO A 49 -30.54 -4.79 -0.08
C PRO A 49 -29.50 -5.22 -1.12
N ASP A 50 -28.31 -4.61 -1.10
CA ASP A 50 -27.19 -4.89 -2.01
C ASP A 50 -26.33 -6.07 -1.53
N GLY A 51 -26.70 -6.66 -0.37
CA GLY A 51 -26.02 -7.84 0.19
C GLY A 51 -24.80 -7.52 1.08
N TYR A 52 -24.50 -6.26 1.35
CA TYR A 52 -23.42 -5.88 2.26
C TYR A 52 -23.83 -6.05 3.73
N GLY A 53 -22.95 -6.62 4.53
CA GLY A 53 -23.15 -6.73 5.97
C GLY A 53 -23.16 -5.33 6.62
N ILE A 54 -24.26 -4.97 7.27
CA ILE A 54 -24.41 -3.67 7.98
C ILE A 54 -24.33 -3.81 9.49
N THR A 55 -24.65 -4.99 10.00
CA THR A 55 -24.60 -5.30 11.42
C THR A 55 -24.09 -6.71 11.62
N CYS A 56 -23.31 -6.91 12.68
CA CYS A 56 -22.91 -8.22 13.18
C CYS A 56 -23.39 -8.36 14.63
N LYS A 57 -24.08 -9.44 14.95
CA LYS A 57 -24.44 -9.82 16.32
C LYS A 57 -23.56 -10.99 16.77
N ILE A 58 -22.85 -10.82 17.87
CA ILE A 58 -21.97 -11.82 18.46
C ILE A 58 -22.37 -12.02 19.91
N GLY A 59 -22.83 -13.21 20.25
CA GLY A 59 -23.46 -13.45 21.55
C GLY A 59 -24.64 -12.48 21.77
N GLY A 60 -24.65 -11.72 22.81
CA GLY A 60 -25.67 -10.70 23.07
C GLY A 60 -25.37 -9.29 22.53
N ASN A 61 -24.20 -9.10 21.97
CA ASN A 61 -23.72 -7.78 21.54
C ASN A 61 -24.02 -7.52 20.06
N ARG A 62 -24.35 -6.27 19.73
CA ARG A 62 -24.58 -5.78 18.37
C ARG A 62 -23.45 -4.83 17.98
N TYR A 63 -22.86 -5.09 16.81
CA TYR A 63 -21.80 -4.29 16.21
C TYR A 63 -22.29 -3.75 14.88
N SER A 64 -22.28 -2.45 14.70
CA SER A 64 -22.53 -1.83 13.40
C SER A 64 -21.26 -1.88 12.56
N ARG A 65 -21.43 -2.02 11.25
CA ARG A 65 -20.32 -1.89 10.30
C ARG A 65 -19.73 -0.48 10.46
N ALA A 66 -18.46 -0.41 10.77
CA ALA A 66 -17.67 0.81 10.59
C ALA A 66 -16.91 0.71 9.27
N PHE A 67 -16.90 1.75 8.50
CA PHE A 67 -16.01 1.85 7.36
C PHE A 67 -14.61 2.17 7.89
N PHE A 68 -13.67 1.29 7.61
CA PHE A 68 -12.26 1.59 7.82
C PHE A 68 -11.76 2.45 6.66
N GLY A 69 -11.01 3.49 7.01
CA GLY A 69 -10.43 4.37 6.00
C GLY A 69 -11.42 5.37 5.44
N ALA A 70 -10.96 6.04 4.42
CA ALA A 70 -11.78 6.98 3.69
C ALA A 70 -13.01 6.27 3.11
N ASP A 71 -14.15 6.87 3.28
CA ASP A 71 -15.26 6.68 2.36
C ASP A 71 -14.67 6.74 0.94
N ARG A 72 -14.95 5.74 0.08
CA ARG A 72 -14.43 5.74 -1.31
C ARG A 72 -14.79 7.05 -2.05
N GLU A 73 -15.88 7.71 -1.61
CA GLU A 73 -16.29 9.03 -2.08
C GLU A 73 -15.47 10.17 -1.43
N LYS A 74 -14.75 9.90 -0.32
CA LYS A 74 -13.96 10.88 0.41
C LYS A 74 -12.57 10.30 0.70
N PRO A 75 -11.62 10.43 -0.21
CA PRO A 75 -10.27 9.95 0.00
C PRO A 75 -9.65 10.56 1.25
N PHE A 76 -8.85 9.78 1.96
CA PHE A 76 -8.11 10.26 3.12
C PHE A 76 -7.26 11.48 2.76
N ARG A 77 -7.27 12.47 3.63
CA ARG A 77 -6.44 13.68 3.50
C ARG A 77 -5.82 14.03 4.84
N LEU A 78 -4.55 14.36 4.81
CA LEU A 78 -3.85 14.98 5.93
C LEU A 78 -4.29 16.43 6.10
N PRO A 79 -4.23 16.98 7.32
CA PRO A 79 -4.31 18.42 7.51
C PRO A 79 -3.30 19.13 6.61
N GLN A 80 -3.75 20.21 5.96
CA GLN A 80 -2.86 20.95 5.04
C GLN A 80 -1.82 21.74 5.83
N PRO A 81 -0.54 21.73 5.39
CA PRO A 81 0.46 22.65 5.93
C PRO A 81 0.05 24.10 5.73
N ALA A 82 0.49 24.97 6.62
CA ALA A 82 0.20 26.41 6.53
C ALA A 82 0.81 27.06 5.28
N ASP A 83 1.96 26.58 4.82
CA ASP A 83 2.67 27.13 3.67
C ASP A 83 3.42 26.03 2.89
N TRP A 84 2.79 25.52 1.83
CA TRP A 84 3.39 24.53 0.92
C TRP A 84 4.62 25.08 0.19
N GLN A 85 4.63 26.39 -0.14
CA GLN A 85 5.75 26.98 -0.89
C GLN A 85 7.00 27.06 -0.01
N ALA A 86 6.83 27.42 1.25
CA ALA A 86 7.94 27.41 2.20
C ALA A 86 8.53 26.02 2.39
N LEU A 87 7.68 24.97 2.51
CA LEU A 87 8.14 23.59 2.61
C LEU A 87 8.88 23.14 1.35
N LYS A 88 8.35 23.43 0.16
CA LYS A 88 9.01 23.10 -1.12
C LYS A 88 10.38 23.78 -1.24
N ASN A 89 10.49 25.04 -0.87
CA ASN A 89 11.77 25.77 -0.89
C ASN A 89 12.76 25.15 0.10
N ALA A 90 12.34 24.88 1.33
CA ALA A 90 13.18 24.27 2.34
C ALA A 90 13.67 22.87 1.94
N ALA A 91 12.81 22.07 1.31
CA ALA A 91 13.18 20.73 0.82
C ALA A 91 14.16 20.80 -0.37
N ALA A 92 14.01 21.81 -1.26
CA ALA A 92 14.91 22.00 -2.39
C ALA A 92 16.31 22.48 -1.96
N GLU A 93 16.40 23.30 -0.89
CA GLU A 93 17.67 23.78 -0.33
C GLU A 93 18.34 22.76 0.61
N ALA A 94 17.61 21.72 1.05
CA ALA A 94 18.12 20.74 1.98
C ALA A 94 19.22 19.87 1.37
N VAL A 95 20.25 19.61 2.16
CA VAL A 95 21.36 18.76 1.77
C VAL A 95 21.11 17.33 2.25
N MET A 96 21.09 16.39 1.34
CA MET A 96 20.99 14.96 1.67
C MET A 96 22.21 14.53 2.49
N PRO A 97 22.05 13.78 3.60
CA PRO A 97 23.16 13.26 4.38
C PRO A 97 24.14 12.45 3.51
N ALA A 98 25.44 12.70 3.64
CA ALA A 98 26.49 12.05 2.85
C ALA A 98 26.49 10.52 2.99
N ALA A 99 26.17 10.01 4.18
CA ALA A 99 26.07 8.56 4.44
C ALA A 99 25.00 7.88 3.57
N LEU A 100 23.96 8.58 3.14
CA LEU A 100 22.92 8.04 2.25
C LEU A 100 23.40 7.88 0.80
N ALA A 101 24.47 8.55 0.41
CA ALA A 101 25.05 8.46 -0.91
C ALA A 101 25.99 7.26 -1.09
N GLU A 102 26.23 6.50 -0.03
CA GLU A 102 27.09 5.31 -0.08
C GLU A 102 26.34 4.11 -0.68
N GLY A 103 27.05 3.28 -1.43
CA GLY A 103 26.50 2.06 -2.04
C GLY A 103 26.54 2.06 -3.56
N LYS A 104 25.96 1.02 -4.16
CA LYS A 104 25.81 0.88 -5.61
C LYS A 104 24.79 1.90 -6.12
N GLN A 105 25.07 2.55 -7.23
CA GLN A 105 24.13 3.48 -7.84
C GLN A 105 23.16 2.76 -8.78
N ALA A 106 21.88 3.06 -8.66
CA ALA A 106 20.86 2.60 -9.59
C ALA A 106 21.02 3.29 -10.96
N ARG A 107 20.79 2.53 -12.01
CA ARG A 107 20.65 3.07 -13.36
C ARG A 107 19.18 3.29 -13.67
N LEU A 108 18.70 4.50 -13.45
CA LEU A 108 17.30 4.85 -13.65
C LEU A 108 16.92 4.84 -15.15
N VAL A 109 15.82 4.18 -15.47
CA VAL A 109 15.21 4.13 -16.81
C VAL A 109 13.73 4.47 -16.72
N ASP A 110 13.18 5.04 -17.80
CA ASP A 110 11.76 5.36 -17.91
C ASP A 110 10.94 4.05 -18.02
N VAL A 111 10.14 3.78 -16.98
CA VAL A 111 9.37 2.53 -16.85
C VAL A 111 8.35 2.38 -17.99
N ALA A 112 7.67 3.46 -18.37
CA ALA A 112 6.65 3.41 -19.42
C ALA A 112 7.24 3.07 -20.80
N LYS A 113 8.49 3.49 -21.06
CA LYS A 113 9.20 3.13 -22.29
C LYS A 113 9.70 1.69 -22.26
N ALA A 114 10.10 1.19 -21.09
CA ALA A 114 10.75 -0.11 -20.95
C ALA A 114 9.78 -1.28 -20.74
N VAL A 115 8.57 -1.02 -20.23
CA VAL A 115 7.56 -2.04 -19.91
C VAL A 115 6.30 -1.82 -20.74
N PRO A 116 6.14 -2.50 -21.88
CA PRO A 116 4.96 -2.35 -22.72
C PRO A 116 3.66 -2.71 -21.99
N GLY A 117 2.64 -1.86 -22.11
CA GLY A 117 1.32 -2.07 -21.51
C GLY A 117 1.21 -1.70 -20.04
N ILE A 118 2.29 -1.26 -19.39
CA ILE A 118 2.19 -0.73 -18.03
C ILE A 118 1.43 0.59 -18.04
N LYS A 119 0.61 0.83 -17.02
CA LYS A 119 -0.11 2.10 -16.84
C LYS A 119 0.54 2.93 -15.74
N LEU A 120 0.43 4.25 -15.86
CA LEU A 120 0.87 5.19 -14.83
C LEU A 120 -0.37 5.90 -14.24
N ASP A 121 -0.51 5.82 -12.92
CA ASP A 121 -1.43 6.60 -12.09
C ASP A 121 -0.61 7.18 -10.93
N LEU A 122 0.32 8.09 -11.28
CA LEU A 122 1.34 8.60 -10.36
C LEU A 122 0.69 9.47 -9.29
N ARG A 123 0.49 8.88 -8.12
CA ARG A 123 -0.30 9.45 -7.04
C ARG A 123 0.28 10.77 -6.54
N TYR A 124 1.58 10.87 -6.38
CA TYR A 124 2.23 12.10 -5.91
C TYR A 124 2.43 13.17 -6.99
N ALA A 125 2.24 12.82 -8.25
CA ALA A 125 2.20 13.79 -9.35
C ALA A 125 0.78 14.32 -9.64
N GLY A 126 -0.22 13.84 -8.90
CA GLY A 126 -1.62 14.26 -8.97
C GLY A 126 -2.16 14.72 -7.62
N THR A 127 -3.48 14.86 -7.55
CA THR A 127 -4.19 15.21 -6.31
C THR A 127 -4.73 14.00 -5.56
N ASN A 128 -4.62 12.79 -6.13
CA ASN A 128 -5.12 11.55 -5.52
C ASN A 128 -4.08 10.90 -4.61
N ASN A 129 -3.67 11.62 -3.57
CA ASN A 129 -2.74 11.20 -2.53
C ASN A 129 -3.16 11.79 -1.17
N CYS A 130 -2.53 11.39 -0.09
CA CYS A 130 -2.89 11.85 1.26
C CYS A 130 -2.73 13.37 1.47
N PHE A 131 -1.92 14.07 0.67
CA PHE A 131 -1.76 15.52 0.73
C PHE A 131 -2.85 16.29 -0.03
N GLY A 132 -3.53 15.67 -1.01
CA GLY A 132 -4.53 16.32 -1.85
C GLY A 132 -3.96 17.33 -2.86
N VAL A 133 -2.65 17.42 -2.96
CA VAL A 133 -1.91 18.29 -3.91
C VAL A 133 -0.75 17.50 -4.51
N PRO A 134 -0.27 17.87 -5.72
CA PRO A 134 0.96 17.32 -6.26
C PRO A 134 2.18 17.74 -5.42
N ILE A 135 3.01 16.75 -5.08
CA ILE A 135 4.34 17.00 -4.48
C ILE A 135 5.49 16.70 -5.45
N VAL A 136 5.15 16.13 -6.61
CA VAL A 136 6.02 15.87 -7.75
C VAL A 136 5.42 16.54 -8.98
N ASP A 137 6.24 17.22 -9.78
CA ASP A 137 5.78 17.97 -10.95
C ASP A 137 5.92 17.20 -12.28
N VAL A 138 6.42 15.96 -12.25
CA VAL A 138 6.74 15.15 -13.43
C VAL A 138 5.85 13.93 -13.49
N GLN A 139 5.18 13.73 -14.62
CA GLN A 139 4.30 12.58 -14.90
C GLN A 139 5.08 11.42 -15.56
N LYS A 140 6.22 11.05 -14.98
CA LYS A 140 7.06 9.92 -15.42
C LYS A 140 7.50 9.09 -14.22
N ALA A 141 7.56 7.79 -14.41
CA ALA A 141 8.09 6.84 -13.46
C ALA A 141 9.48 6.37 -13.89
N TYR A 142 10.44 6.48 -13.00
CA TYR A 142 11.80 5.97 -13.21
C TYR A 142 12.10 4.88 -12.18
N LEU A 143 12.78 3.83 -12.62
CA LEU A 143 13.18 2.72 -11.77
C LEU A 143 14.53 2.20 -12.26
N ASP A 144 15.28 1.54 -11.39
CA ASP A 144 16.52 0.87 -11.76
C ASP A 144 16.32 -0.10 -12.93
N GLN A 145 17.28 -0.18 -13.83
CA GLN A 145 17.18 -0.98 -15.05
C GLN A 145 16.93 -2.47 -14.77
N GLU A 146 17.56 -3.04 -13.74
CA GLU A 146 17.38 -4.45 -13.37
C GLU A 146 15.98 -4.68 -12.78
N ALA A 147 15.54 -3.79 -11.87
CA ALA A 147 14.20 -3.81 -11.31
C ALA A 147 13.13 -3.62 -12.40
N THR A 148 13.36 -2.73 -13.37
CA THR A 148 12.45 -2.51 -14.50
C THR A 148 12.35 -3.75 -15.39
N ALA A 149 13.47 -4.45 -15.63
CA ALA A 149 13.45 -5.70 -16.39
C ALA A 149 12.67 -6.80 -15.66
N ALA A 150 12.79 -6.89 -14.33
CA ALA A 150 12.00 -7.78 -13.50
C ALA A 150 10.51 -7.42 -13.55
N LEU A 151 10.19 -6.14 -13.43
CA LEU A 151 8.81 -5.63 -13.49
C LEU A 151 8.14 -5.95 -14.85
N ASN A 152 8.92 -5.90 -15.96
CA ASN A 152 8.41 -6.31 -17.27
C ASN A 152 8.09 -7.82 -17.33
N ARG A 153 8.82 -8.66 -16.61
CA ARG A 153 8.48 -10.09 -16.50
C ARG A 153 7.21 -10.31 -15.68
N VAL A 154 7.02 -9.54 -14.59
CA VAL A 154 5.77 -9.53 -13.81
C VAL A 154 4.58 -9.12 -14.68
N GLN A 155 4.71 -8.00 -15.44
CA GLN A 155 3.68 -7.51 -16.37
C GLN A 155 3.24 -8.60 -17.36
N LYS A 156 4.20 -9.34 -17.93
CA LYS A 156 3.90 -10.44 -18.86
C LYS A 156 3.17 -11.59 -18.20
N LYS A 157 3.58 -11.98 -16.99
CA LYS A 157 2.92 -13.07 -16.24
C LYS A 157 1.51 -12.69 -15.79
N LEU A 158 1.29 -11.44 -15.40
CA LEU A 158 -0.05 -10.95 -15.03
C LEU A 158 -1.04 -11.04 -16.20
N ALA A 159 -0.57 -10.91 -17.44
CA ALA A 159 -1.41 -11.01 -18.62
C ALA A 159 -2.09 -12.38 -18.74
N ASP A 160 -1.47 -13.47 -18.31
CA ASP A 160 -2.05 -14.81 -18.28
C ASP A 160 -3.27 -14.92 -17.34
N TYR A 161 -3.37 -13.99 -16.39
CA TYR A 161 -4.48 -13.88 -15.43
C TYR A 161 -5.47 -12.78 -15.77
N GLY A 162 -5.29 -12.09 -16.90
CA GLY A 162 -6.16 -10.99 -17.34
C GLY A 162 -5.87 -9.64 -16.70
N TYR A 163 -4.69 -9.46 -16.08
CA TYR A 163 -4.29 -8.22 -15.42
C TYR A 163 -3.07 -7.57 -16.05
N GLY A 164 -2.93 -6.28 -15.82
CA GLY A 164 -1.71 -5.52 -16.06
C GLY A 164 -1.37 -4.64 -14.85
N LEU A 165 -0.15 -4.12 -14.79
CA LEU A 165 0.35 -3.28 -13.70
C LEU A 165 -0.03 -1.82 -13.90
N VAL A 166 -0.36 -1.16 -12.80
CA VAL A 166 -0.45 0.30 -12.66
C VAL A 166 0.64 0.74 -11.70
N ILE A 167 1.46 1.70 -12.10
CA ILE A 167 2.46 2.33 -11.22
C ILE A 167 1.81 3.50 -10.49
N TRP A 168 1.85 3.46 -9.16
CA TRP A 168 1.44 4.56 -8.28
C TRP A 168 2.62 5.44 -7.88
N GLU A 169 3.78 4.83 -7.63
CA GLU A 169 5.05 5.50 -7.38
C GLU A 169 6.23 4.60 -7.82
N ALA A 170 7.38 5.24 -8.16
CA ALA A 170 8.65 4.58 -8.41
C ALA A 170 9.79 5.37 -7.73
N TYR A 171 10.88 5.69 -8.45
CA TYR A 171 11.91 6.53 -7.88
C TYR A 171 11.36 7.89 -7.42
N ARG A 172 11.68 8.26 -6.19
CA ARG A 172 11.39 9.55 -5.58
C ARG A 172 12.70 10.21 -5.11
N PRO A 173 13.02 11.43 -5.55
CA PRO A 173 14.18 12.15 -5.03
C PRO A 173 14.12 12.30 -3.51
N TRP A 174 15.26 12.26 -2.85
CA TRP A 174 15.32 12.42 -1.39
C TRP A 174 14.67 13.72 -0.91
N SER A 175 14.88 14.83 -1.62
CA SER A 175 14.25 16.11 -1.28
C SER A 175 12.73 16.06 -1.31
N VAL A 176 12.13 15.28 -2.21
CA VAL A 176 10.67 15.05 -2.25
C VAL A 176 10.21 14.22 -1.06
N SER A 177 10.98 13.22 -0.65
CA SER A 177 10.69 12.46 0.58
C SER A 177 10.78 13.34 1.82
N LYS A 178 11.76 14.23 1.88
CA LYS A 178 11.86 15.25 2.94
C LYS A 178 10.67 16.19 2.94
N LEU A 179 10.24 16.70 1.78
CA LEU A 179 9.04 17.51 1.64
C LEU A 179 7.81 16.79 2.20
N ALA A 180 7.61 15.51 1.81
CA ALA A 180 6.51 14.69 2.30
C ALA A 180 6.57 14.55 3.84
N TYR A 181 7.74 14.22 4.39
CA TYR A 181 7.95 14.10 5.83
C TYR A 181 7.65 15.42 6.58
N ASP A 182 8.14 16.54 6.08
CA ASP A 182 7.93 17.86 6.70
C ASP A 182 6.45 18.30 6.65
N ALA A 183 5.72 17.85 5.61
CA ALA A 183 4.28 18.12 5.46
C ALA A 183 3.40 17.24 6.36
N PHE A 184 3.92 16.15 6.93
CA PHE A 184 3.16 15.33 7.87
C PHE A 184 2.93 16.05 9.19
N PRO A 185 1.74 15.86 9.83
CA PRO A 185 1.50 16.33 11.19
C PRO A 185 2.54 15.80 12.17
N GLU A 186 2.99 16.63 13.11
CA GLU A 186 4.09 16.31 14.03
C GLU A 186 3.82 15.04 14.84
N ASP A 187 2.58 14.84 15.26
CA ASP A 187 2.13 13.65 16.02
C ASP A 187 2.12 12.35 15.19
N LYS A 188 2.29 12.45 13.88
CA LYS A 188 2.30 11.31 12.94
C LYS A 188 3.68 11.03 12.33
N LYS A 189 4.64 11.93 12.44
CA LYS A 189 5.99 11.77 11.87
C LYS A 189 6.72 10.53 12.36
N GLN A 190 6.44 10.09 13.59
CA GLN A 190 7.00 8.84 14.12
C GLN A 190 6.59 7.56 13.34
N MET A 191 5.61 7.65 12.45
CA MET A 191 5.16 6.56 11.59
C MET A 191 6.00 6.45 10.31
N LEU A 192 6.83 7.44 10.02
CA LEU A 192 7.67 7.53 8.83
C LEU A 192 9.14 7.40 9.20
N PRO A 193 9.99 6.86 8.32
CA PRO A 193 11.43 7.01 8.47
C PRO A 193 11.82 8.49 8.52
N ALA A 194 12.77 8.86 9.37
CA ALA A 194 13.31 10.20 9.34
C ALA A 194 14.14 10.43 8.06
N PRO A 195 14.19 11.66 7.51
CA PRO A 195 14.95 11.95 6.29
C PRO A 195 16.43 11.55 6.35
N GLU A 196 17.02 11.55 7.55
CA GLU A 196 18.40 11.13 7.81
C GLU A 196 18.62 9.62 7.60
N GLN A 197 17.56 8.84 7.67
CA GLN A 197 17.61 7.37 7.43
C GLN A 197 17.42 7.05 5.94
N GLY A 198 16.91 7.99 5.15
CA GLY A 198 16.50 7.78 3.78
C GLY A 198 15.20 6.97 3.66
N PHE A 199 14.70 6.87 2.45
CA PHE A 199 13.48 6.11 2.11
C PHE A 199 13.82 5.15 0.98
N SER A 200 13.21 3.98 0.96
CA SER A 200 13.47 2.95 -0.05
C SER A 200 13.32 3.46 -1.48
N HIS A 201 12.29 4.27 -1.77
CA HIS A 201 12.08 4.90 -3.08
C HIS A 201 13.22 5.82 -3.53
N ASN A 202 14.03 6.35 -2.61
CA ASN A 202 15.19 7.17 -2.98
C ASN A 202 16.30 6.36 -3.64
N THR A 203 16.30 5.04 -3.49
CA THR A 203 17.29 4.17 -4.14
C THR A 203 17.00 3.94 -5.62
N GLY A 204 15.76 4.21 -6.06
CA GLY A 204 15.29 3.86 -7.39
C GLY A 204 15.05 2.35 -7.59
N ARG A 205 14.93 1.57 -6.50
CA ARG A 205 14.68 0.12 -6.57
C ARG A 205 13.37 -0.29 -5.90
N SER A 206 12.60 0.68 -5.41
CA SER A 206 11.27 0.46 -4.84
C SER A 206 10.19 0.96 -5.77
N VAL A 207 9.05 0.29 -5.77
CA VAL A 207 7.90 0.62 -6.60
C VAL A 207 6.60 0.33 -5.85
N ASP A 208 5.65 1.25 -5.98
CA ASP A 208 4.27 1.06 -5.53
C ASP A 208 3.41 0.76 -6.74
N VAL A 209 2.75 -0.40 -6.70
CA VAL A 209 2.00 -0.92 -7.85
C VAL A 209 0.61 -1.39 -7.46
N SER A 210 -0.28 -1.32 -8.44
CA SER A 210 -1.60 -1.91 -8.41
C SER A 210 -1.89 -2.64 -9.72
N LEU A 211 -3.12 -3.11 -9.88
CA LEU A 211 -3.56 -3.87 -11.04
C LEU A 211 -4.62 -3.11 -11.85
N TYR A 212 -4.70 -3.39 -13.14
CA TYR A 212 -5.84 -3.06 -13.97
C TYR A 212 -6.31 -4.29 -14.76
N TYR A 213 -7.58 -4.32 -15.16
CA TYR A 213 -8.13 -5.38 -16.01
C TYR A 213 -7.74 -5.15 -17.46
N LEU A 214 -7.12 -6.15 -18.12
CA LEU A 214 -6.73 -6.04 -19.53
C LEU A 214 -7.94 -5.90 -20.45
N GLU A 215 -9.05 -6.56 -20.13
CA GLU A 215 -10.28 -6.55 -20.95
C GLU A 215 -10.89 -5.15 -21.03
N THR A 216 -10.98 -4.44 -19.90
CA THR A 216 -11.67 -3.14 -19.83
C THR A 216 -10.73 -1.96 -19.79
N GLY A 217 -9.49 -2.19 -19.37
CA GLY A 217 -8.53 -1.15 -19.06
C GLY A 217 -8.78 -0.41 -17.74
N GLU A 218 -9.83 -0.76 -16.99
CA GLU A 218 -10.18 -0.12 -15.73
C GLU A 218 -9.29 -0.61 -14.58
N PRO A 219 -9.02 0.23 -13.56
CA PRO A 219 -8.30 -0.19 -12.36
C PRO A 219 -9.02 -1.34 -11.66
N ALA A 220 -8.26 -2.32 -11.19
CA ALA A 220 -8.80 -3.37 -10.34
C ALA A 220 -9.14 -2.81 -8.95
N VAL A 221 -10.26 -3.26 -8.39
CA VAL A 221 -10.68 -2.84 -7.05
C VAL A 221 -9.86 -3.61 -6.03
N MET A 222 -8.93 -2.92 -5.38
CA MET A 222 -8.05 -3.49 -4.37
C MET A 222 -8.62 -3.31 -2.95
N ILE A 223 -7.97 -3.97 -2.01
CA ILE A 223 -8.42 -4.08 -0.61
C ILE A 223 -8.41 -2.74 0.15
N SER A 224 -7.52 -1.83 -0.23
CA SER A 224 -7.47 -0.43 0.23
C SER A 224 -6.99 0.47 -0.90
N ASP A 225 -7.16 1.78 -0.74
CA ASP A 225 -6.53 2.76 -1.61
C ASP A 225 -5.08 3.03 -1.17
N PHE A 226 -4.34 3.74 -2.01
CA PHE A 226 -2.97 4.21 -1.76
C PHE A 226 -2.93 5.13 -0.54
N ASP A 227 -1.94 4.97 0.34
CA ASP A 227 -1.76 5.76 1.57
C ASP A 227 -3.00 5.77 2.50
N GLU A 228 -3.91 4.81 2.37
CA GLU A 228 -5.05 4.72 3.27
C GLU A 228 -4.59 4.32 4.68
N PRO A 229 -4.75 5.17 5.72
CA PRO A 229 -4.20 4.92 7.04
C PRO A 229 -5.09 3.95 7.83
N SER A 230 -5.28 2.76 7.34
CA SER A 230 -6.10 1.73 7.97
C SER A 230 -5.39 0.38 7.94
N VAL A 231 -5.86 -0.55 8.76
CA VAL A 231 -5.33 -1.93 8.76
C VAL A 231 -5.54 -2.66 7.43
N ARG A 232 -6.33 -2.11 6.52
CA ARG A 232 -6.57 -2.65 5.19
C ARG A 232 -5.33 -2.56 4.29
N GLN A 233 -4.43 -1.62 4.58
CA GLN A 233 -3.16 -1.48 3.87
C GLN A 233 -2.21 -2.67 4.13
N TYR A 234 -2.35 -3.37 5.26
CA TYR A 234 -1.45 -4.48 5.58
C TYR A 234 -1.61 -5.64 4.62
N THR A 235 -0.50 -6.15 4.12
CA THR A 235 -0.45 -7.27 3.19
C THR A 235 -1.17 -8.50 3.70
N LYS A 236 -1.12 -8.76 5.01
CA LYS A 236 -1.81 -9.90 5.65
C LYS A 236 -3.22 -9.59 6.18
N PHE A 237 -3.81 -8.46 5.77
CA PHE A 237 -5.19 -8.16 6.17
C PHE A 237 -6.16 -9.21 5.63
N ALA A 238 -6.90 -9.85 6.53
CA ALA A 238 -7.78 -10.97 6.21
C ALA A 238 -9.21 -10.57 5.78
N GLY A 239 -9.54 -9.27 5.87
CA GLY A 239 -10.84 -8.71 5.45
C GLY A 239 -10.92 -8.47 3.95
N GLY A 240 -11.95 -7.73 3.54
CA GLY A 240 -12.23 -7.46 2.14
C GLY A 240 -12.99 -8.63 1.46
N THR A 241 -13.20 -8.53 0.17
CA THR A 241 -13.81 -9.59 -0.67
C THR A 241 -12.77 -10.67 -1.02
N GLU A 242 -13.24 -11.81 -1.50
CA GLU A 242 -12.35 -12.87 -1.99
C GLU A 242 -11.54 -12.38 -3.21
N LEU A 243 -12.16 -11.60 -4.08
CA LEU A 243 -11.49 -11.04 -5.27
C LEU A 243 -10.38 -10.05 -4.88
N GLU A 244 -10.64 -9.11 -3.96
CA GLU A 244 -9.63 -8.16 -3.49
C GLU A 244 -8.42 -8.87 -2.86
N ARG A 245 -8.65 -9.91 -2.07
CA ARG A 245 -7.55 -10.73 -1.50
C ARG A 245 -6.80 -11.51 -2.57
N TYR A 246 -7.52 -12.13 -3.50
CA TYR A 246 -6.91 -12.86 -4.61
C TYR A 246 -6.00 -11.95 -5.46
N GLN A 247 -6.47 -10.76 -5.81
CA GLN A 247 -5.71 -9.78 -6.59
C GLN A 247 -4.44 -9.34 -5.87
N ARG A 248 -4.53 -9.01 -4.58
CA ARG A 248 -3.38 -8.69 -3.75
C ARG A 248 -2.38 -9.86 -3.67
N ASP A 249 -2.86 -11.06 -3.37
CA ASP A 249 -2.02 -12.23 -3.17
C ASP A 249 -1.37 -12.68 -4.48
N LEU A 250 -2.07 -12.58 -5.62
CA LEU A 250 -1.52 -12.81 -6.96
C LEU A 250 -0.40 -11.81 -7.28
N LEU A 251 -0.63 -10.52 -7.02
CA LEU A 251 0.38 -9.47 -7.22
C LEU A 251 1.64 -9.80 -6.40
N HIS A 252 1.49 -10.07 -5.09
CA HIS A 252 2.62 -10.42 -4.22
C HIS A 252 3.37 -11.66 -4.68
N GLN A 253 2.65 -12.71 -5.10
CA GLN A 253 3.26 -13.93 -5.60
C GLN A 253 4.09 -13.68 -6.84
N LEU A 254 3.55 -12.96 -7.82
CA LEU A 254 4.25 -12.73 -9.09
C LEU A 254 5.43 -11.76 -8.93
N MET A 255 5.29 -10.74 -8.08
CA MET A 255 6.39 -9.83 -7.73
C MET A 255 7.53 -10.59 -7.03
N SER A 256 7.20 -11.44 -6.05
CA SER A 256 8.20 -12.24 -5.33
C SER A 256 8.96 -13.22 -6.24
N LEU A 257 8.28 -13.84 -7.22
CA LEU A 257 8.92 -14.73 -8.20
C LEU A 257 9.95 -14.02 -9.10
N GLU A 258 9.89 -12.70 -9.17
CA GLU A 258 10.81 -11.88 -9.97
C GLU A 258 11.82 -11.08 -9.13
N GLY A 259 11.98 -11.42 -7.84
CA GLY A 259 13.00 -10.84 -6.98
C GLY A 259 12.57 -9.59 -6.20
N PHE A 260 11.28 -9.27 -6.20
CA PHE A 260 10.75 -8.21 -5.35
C PHE A 260 10.33 -8.76 -3.98
N SER A 261 10.63 -8.01 -2.94
CA SER A 261 10.14 -8.22 -1.58
C SER A 261 9.02 -7.24 -1.27
N GLY A 262 7.84 -7.73 -0.93
CA GLY A 262 6.70 -6.89 -0.55
C GLY A 262 6.78 -6.47 0.91
N SER A 263 6.27 -5.28 1.22
CA SER A 263 6.10 -4.78 2.57
C SER A 263 4.98 -5.52 3.32
N ASP A 264 5.15 -5.81 4.61
CA ASP A 264 4.06 -6.29 5.47
C ASP A 264 3.05 -5.17 5.80
N MET A 265 3.48 -3.90 5.73
CA MET A 265 2.70 -2.73 6.14
C MET A 265 1.86 -2.12 5.02
N GLU A 266 2.29 -2.31 3.75
CA GLU A 266 1.69 -1.70 2.56
C GLU A 266 1.65 -2.74 1.45
N TRP A 267 0.45 -3.23 1.10
CA TRP A 267 0.30 -4.30 0.11
C TRP A 267 0.75 -3.90 -1.30
N TRP A 268 0.87 -2.62 -1.60
CA TRP A 268 1.29 -2.08 -2.91
C TRP A 268 2.80 -1.90 -3.03
N HIS A 269 3.54 -1.85 -1.88
CA HIS A 269 4.96 -1.52 -1.84
C HIS A 269 5.87 -2.74 -2.02
N PHE A 270 6.86 -2.60 -2.91
CA PHE A 270 7.82 -3.65 -3.22
C PHE A 270 9.23 -3.09 -3.41
N ASP A 271 10.21 -3.71 -2.76
CA ASP A 271 11.63 -3.46 -2.93
C ASP A 271 12.28 -4.55 -3.78
N TYR A 272 13.06 -4.18 -4.80
CA TYR A 272 13.78 -5.12 -5.63
C TYR A 272 15.14 -5.45 -5.01
N GLU A 273 15.40 -6.76 -4.75
CA GLU A 273 16.63 -7.26 -4.12
C GLU A 273 17.08 -6.41 -2.93
N PRO A 274 16.29 -6.34 -1.84
CA PRO A 274 16.52 -5.40 -0.74
C PRO A 274 17.83 -5.66 0.04
N ASP A 275 18.42 -6.86 -0.08
CA ASP A 275 19.68 -7.20 0.60
C ASP A 275 20.92 -6.53 -0.02
N THR A 276 20.77 -5.94 -1.22
CA THR A 276 21.86 -5.19 -1.86
C THR A 276 21.80 -3.72 -1.46
N VAL A 277 22.89 -3.20 -0.91
CA VAL A 277 22.98 -1.78 -0.50
C VAL A 277 23.12 -0.88 -1.72
N TYR A 278 22.10 -0.06 -1.96
CA TYR A 278 22.09 0.98 -2.97
C TYR A 278 22.12 2.36 -2.32
N SER A 279 22.82 3.30 -2.97
CA SER A 279 22.82 4.69 -2.55
C SER A 279 21.44 5.33 -2.77
N HIS A 280 21.05 6.18 -1.82
CA HIS A 280 19.92 7.07 -2.02
C HIS A 280 20.30 8.18 -3.00
N LEU A 281 19.35 8.57 -3.83
CA LEU A 281 19.55 9.55 -4.89
C LEU A 281 18.69 10.79 -4.63
N ASN A 282 19.20 11.94 -5.04
CA ASN A 282 18.46 13.19 -5.04
C ASN A 282 18.51 13.85 -6.43
N LEU A 283 18.31 13.03 -7.48
CA LEU A 283 18.28 13.50 -8.86
C LEU A 283 16.88 14.03 -9.20
N PRO A 284 16.73 15.27 -9.61
CA PRO A 284 15.43 15.82 -10.02
C PRO A 284 14.83 15.00 -11.17
N LEU A 285 13.54 14.62 -11.06
CA LEU A 285 12.87 13.83 -12.10
C LEU A 285 12.84 14.52 -13.47
N ALA A 286 12.83 15.85 -13.49
CA ALA A 286 12.84 16.64 -14.73
C ALA A 286 14.17 16.53 -15.50
N GLU A 287 15.26 16.15 -14.84
CA GLU A 287 16.59 15.99 -15.43
C GLU A 287 16.84 14.58 -15.98
N LEU A 288 15.94 13.63 -15.67
CA LEU A 288 16.01 12.26 -16.15
C LEU A 288 15.39 12.14 -17.56
N ASN A 289 16.08 11.48 -18.49
CA ASN A 289 15.71 11.37 -19.91
C ASN A 289 15.07 10.02 -20.26
#